data_ae831700c2d14565946c4f73a6fc3292
#
_entry.id   ae831700c2d14565946c4f73a6fc3292
#
_cell.length_a   1.000
_cell.length_b   1.000
_cell.length_c   1.000
_cell.angle_alpha   90.00
_cell.angle_beta   90.00
_cell.angle_gamma   90.00
#
_symmetry.space_group_name_H-M   'P 1'
#
loop_
_entity.id
_entity.type
_entity.pdbx_description
1 polymer ?
#
loop_
_entity_poly.entity_id
_entity_poly.type
_entity_poly.pdbx_seq_one_letter_code
_entity_poly.pdbx_strand_id
1 'polypeptide(L)'
;MKTVTSKDGTKIAFDHIGNGPVVILVDSALADRTICAKLATLLAEEFTVINYDRRGRGDSTDTQPYAVERELEDIEALIDAVGGSAFLFGSSSGAVLALEAANKLSAKVKKQILYEPPFIVDGSRAPMPDDFLEKIKELLAQGKRTDVLKLFFSTAMGIPGIFILMMRLMPSWSKSKSVAHTLPYDLMIMGDTQRGKPLPASRWATAAMPTLVLTGGKSEAFFHTGGDALAEVLPNAQHRILKDQHHGSVVMSPNVVASEITQFFKA
;
A
#
# COMPACT_ATOMS: atom_id res chain seq x y z
N MET A 1 -16.10 14.34 -0.36
CA MET A 1 -15.18 13.99 0.74
C MET A 1 -15.98 13.82 2.04
N LYS A 2 -15.73 12.74 2.79
CA LYS A 2 -16.25 12.44 4.13
C LYS A 2 -15.08 12.26 5.09
N THR A 3 -15.35 12.18 6.39
CA THR A 3 -14.34 11.85 7.39
C THR A 3 -14.88 10.83 8.38
N VAL A 4 -14.00 9.98 8.91
CA VAL A 4 -14.25 9.10 10.05
C VAL A 4 -13.21 9.41 11.13
N THR A 5 -13.56 9.22 12.38
CA THR A 5 -12.61 9.40 13.50
C THR A 5 -12.09 8.04 13.91
N SER A 6 -10.78 7.87 13.84
CA SER A 6 -10.04 6.69 14.30
C SER A 6 -10.03 6.63 15.83
N LYS A 7 -9.62 5.51 16.38
CA LYS A 7 -9.66 5.21 17.82
C LYS A 7 -8.81 6.17 18.67
N ASP A 8 -7.72 6.70 18.09
CA ASP A 8 -6.85 7.69 18.74
C ASP A 8 -7.26 9.15 18.50
N GLY A 9 -8.43 9.39 17.89
CA GLY A 9 -8.94 10.72 17.55
C GLY A 9 -8.47 11.26 16.19
N THR A 10 -7.61 10.56 15.47
CA THR A 10 -7.19 10.95 14.11
C THR A 10 -8.39 10.97 13.17
N LYS A 11 -8.55 12.04 12.39
CA LYS A 11 -9.59 12.16 11.37
C LYS A 11 -9.06 11.64 10.05
N ILE A 12 -9.71 10.62 9.50
CA ILE A 12 -9.37 10.00 8.23
C ILE A 12 -10.35 10.50 7.17
N ALA A 13 -9.82 11.20 6.18
CA ALA A 13 -10.57 11.73 5.04
C ALA A 13 -10.70 10.69 3.94
N PHE A 14 -11.88 10.55 3.35
CA PHE A 14 -12.14 9.60 2.28
C PHE A 14 -13.20 10.07 1.30
N ASP A 15 -13.12 9.58 0.09
CA ASP A 15 -14.18 9.64 -0.90
C ASP A 15 -14.98 8.34 -0.86
N HIS A 16 -16.29 8.45 -1.01
CA HIS A 16 -17.23 7.36 -1.01
C HIS A 16 -18.05 7.47 -2.31
N ILE A 17 -17.76 6.62 -3.25
CA ILE A 17 -18.38 6.67 -4.59
C ILE A 17 -18.88 5.28 -5.01
N GLY A 18 -19.82 5.26 -5.95
CA GLY A 18 -20.41 4.02 -6.46
C GLY A 18 -21.46 3.40 -5.52
N ASN A 19 -21.92 2.20 -5.89
CA ASN A 19 -22.90 1.41 -5.16
C ASN A 19 -22.62 -0.08 -5.36
N GLY A 20 -22.76 -0.89 -4.30
CA GLY A 20 -22.46 -2.32 -4.32
C GLY A 20 -21.63 -2.76 -3.12
N PRO A 21 -20.96 -3.94 -3.20
CA PRO A 21 -20.05 -4.39 -2.16
C PRO A 21 -18.92 -3.39 -1.92
N VAL A 22 -18.51 -3.24 -0.67
CA VAL A 22 -17.52 -2.23 -0.29
C VAL A 22 -16.08 -2.69 -0.63
N VAL A 23 -15.33 -1.81 -1.31
CA VAL A 23 -13.89 -1.95 -1.56
C VAL A 23 -13.16 -0.76 -0.95
N ILE A 24 -12.17 -1.01 -0.11
CA ILE A 24 -11.27 0.02 0.45
C ILE A 24 -9.94 -0.04 -0.31
N LEU A 25 -9.50 1.10 -0.85
CA LEU A 25 -8.22 1.24 -1.55
C LEU A 25 -7.15 1.72 -0.57
N VAL A 26 -6.13 0.89 -0.34
CA VAL A 26 -5.01 1.19 0.56
C VAL A 26 -3.80 1.60 -0.28
N ASP A 27 -3.53 2.90 -0.31
CA ASP A 27 -2.50 3.49 -1.17
C ASP A 27 -1.07 3.25 -0.69
N SER A 28 -0.15 3.33 -1.65
CA SER A 28 1.30 3.13 -1.48
C SER A 28 1.99 4.29 -0.74
N ALA A 29 3.29 4.16 -0.52
CA ALA A 29 4.15 5.22 0.00
C ALA A 29 4.08 6.49 -0.86
N LEU A 30 4.19 7.66 -0.22
CA LEU A 30 4.18 8.98 -0.86
C LEU A 30 2.90 9.32 -1.67
N ALA A 31 1.84 8.56 -1.50
CA ALA A 31 0.55 8.75 -2.15
C ALA A 31 -0.49 9.38 -1.21
N ASP A 32 -1.36 10.18 -1.77
CA ASP A 32 -2.66 10.56 -1.22
C ASP A 32 -3.78 9.95 -2.09
N ARG A 33 -5.04 10.02 -1.67
CA ARG A 33 -6.17 9.41 -2.39
C ARG A 33 -6.32 9.88 -3.85
N THR A 34 -5.68 10.98 -4.26
CA THR A 34 -5.75 11.46 -5.65
C THR A 34 -5.02 10.52 -6.61
N ILE A 35 -4.07 9.73 -6.13
CA ILE A 35 -3.30 8.78 -6.94
C ILE A 35 -4.20 7.66 -7.48
N CYS A 36 -5.06 7.09 -6.63
CA CYS A 36 -5.99 6.03 -7.02
C CYS A 36 -7.36 6.55 -7.53
N ALA A 37 -7.55 7.86 -7.71
CA ALA A 37 -8.85 8.43 -8.10
C ALA A 37 -9.43 7.83 -9.40
N LYS A 38 -8.58 7.57 -10.41
CA LYS A 38 -9.03 6.96 -11.67
C LYS A 38 -9.42 5.49 -11.48
N LEU A 39 -8.65 4.73 -10.70
CA LEU A 39 -8.99 3.35 -10.34
C LEU A 39 -10.30 3.31 -9.54
N ALA A 40 -10.46 4.21 -8.58
CA ALA A 40 -11.69 4.33 -7.78
C ALA A 40 -12.92 4.59 -8.66
N THR A 41 -12.82 5.49 -9.65
CA THR A 41 -13.90 5.78 -10.58
C THR A 41 -14.30 4.55 -11.40
N LEU A 42 -13.33 3.78 -11.90
CA LEU A 42 -13.60 2.56 -12.66
C LEU A 42 -14.28 1.48 -11.81
N LEU A 43 -13.83 1.31 -10.58
CA LEU A 43 -14.42 0.32 -9.66
C LEU A 43 -15.81 0.74 -9.17
N ALA A 44 -16.12 2.03 -9.14
CA ALA A 44 -17.40 2.56 -8.71
C ALA A 44 -18.59 2.16 -9.61
N GLU A 45 -18.32 1.62 -10.79
CA GLU A 45 -19.33 1.04 -11.67
C GLU A 45 -19.97 -0.22 -11.06
N GLU A 46 -19.24 -0.96 -10.21
CA GLU A 46 -19.65 -2.25 -9.66
C GLU A 46 -19.60 -2.33 -8.12
N PHE A 47 -18.91 -1.38 -7.47
CA PHE A 47 -18.62 -1.40 -6.04
C PHE A 47 -18.91 -0.06 -5.39
N THR A 48 -19.15 -0.10 -4.09
CA THR A 48 -18.97 1.07 -3.23
C THR A 48 -17.47 1.20 -2.91
N VAL A 49 -16.83 2.23 -3.42
CA VAL A 49 -15.38 2.43 -3.27
C VAL A 49 -15.10 3.48 -2.20
N ILE A 50 -14.26 3.09 -1.25
CA ILE A 50 -13.69 3.96 -0.22
C ILE A 50 -12.23 4.21 -0.59
N ASN A 51 -11.96 5.41 -1.08
CA ASN A 51 -10.62 5.86 -1.42
C ASN A 51 -10.21 6.92 -0.40
N TYR A 52 -9.23 6.60 0.46
CA TYR A 52 -8.93 7.41 1.64
C TYR A 52 -7.49 7.92 1.66
N ASP A 53 -7.28 9.02 2.33
CA ASP A 53 -5.95 9.48 2.70
C ASP A 53 -5.50 8.74 3.96
N ARG A 54 -4.38 8.04 3.88
CA ARG A 54 -3.75 7.48 5.07
C ARG A 54 -3.35 8.61 6.04
N ARG A 55 -3.27 8.32 7.34
CA ARG A 55 -2.91 9.33 8.35
C ARG A 55 -1.67 10.13 7.96
N GLY A 56 -1.69 11.44 8.23
CA GLY A 56 -0.62 12.36 7.87
C GLY A 56 -0.53 12.73 6.39
N ARG A 57 -1.48 12.30 5.55
CA ARG A 57 -1.50 12.56 4.11
C ARG A 57 -2.79 13.25 3.70
N GLY A 58 -2.73 14.02 2.61
CA GLY A 58 -3.89 14.69 2.04
C GLY A 58 -4.67 15.52 3.06
N ASP A 59 -5.95 15.18 3.21
CA ASP A 59 -6.87 15.87 4.15
C ASP A 59 -7.03 15.10 5.49
N SER A 60 -6.33 13.98 5.68
CA SER A 60 -6.31 13.27 6.96
C SER A 60 -5.38 13.95 7.96
N THR A 61 -5.80 13.96 9.22
CA THR A 61 -4.93 14.45 10.31
C THR A 61 -3.91 13.37 10.69
N ASP A 62 -3.01 13.73 11.60
CA ASP A 62 -2.00 12.83 12.14
C ASP A 62 -1.93 12.97 13.66
N THR A 63 -1.80 11.86 14.37
CA THR A 63 -1.66 11.83 15.84
C THR A 63 -0.42 11.06 16.21
N GLN A 64 0.47 11.67 16.96
CA GLN A 64 1.70 11.07 17.44
C GLN A 64 1.53 10.50 18.86
N PRO A 65 2.30 9.48 19.24
CA PRO A 65 3.31 8.78 18.43
C PRO A 65 2.67 7.83 17.41
N TYR A 66 3.30 7.68 16.25
CA TYR A 66 2.89 6.72 15.24
C TYR A 66 3.19 5.28 15.69
N ALA A 67 2.24 4.39 15.40
CA ALA A 67 2.41 2.94 15.44
C ALA A 67 1.62 2.31 14.29
N VAL A 68 2.05 1.15 13.80
CA VAL A 68 1.36 0.43 12.69
C VAL A 68 -0.08 0.13 13.08
N GLU A 69 -0.32 -0.23 14.32
CA GLU A 69 -1.65 -0.50 14.88
C GLU A 69 -2.63 0.65 14.70
N ARG A 70 -2.14 1.89 14.67
CA ARG A 70 -2.99 3.06 14.45
C ARG A 70 -3.58 3.07 13.03
N GLU A 71 -2.79 2.67 12.01
CA GLU A 71 -3.32 2.54 10.64
C GLU A 71 -4.29 1.35 10.50
N LEU A 72 -4.11 0.27 11.26
CA LEU A 72 -5.08 -0.82 11.32
C LEU A 72 -6.41 -0.35 11.92
N GLU A 73 -6.37 0.48 12.96
CA GLU A 73 -7.54 1.12 13.57
C GLU A 73 -8.21 2.12 12.62
N ASP A 74 -7.46 2.80 11.74
CA ASP A 74 -8.02 3.67 10.69
C ASP A 74 -8.84 2.85 9.69
N ILE A 75 -8.28 1.73 9.21
CA ILE A 75 -8.98 0.82 8.31
C ILE A 75 -10.21 0.21 8.99
N GLU A 76 -10.10 -0.16 10.27
CA GLU A 76 -11.25 -0.65 11.05
C GLU A 76 -12.37 0.40 11.12
N ALA A 77 -12.03 1.64 11.45
CA ALA A 77 -13.00 2.73 11.51
C ALA A 77 -13.68 2.99 10.15
N LEU A 78 -12.92 2.90 9.05
CA LEU A 78 -13.49 2.99 7.69
C LEU A 78 -14.46 1.84 7.42
N ILE A 79 -14.08 0.58 7.72
CA ILE A 79 -14.95 -0.59 7.55
C ILE A 79 -16.24 -0.43 8.37
N ASP A 80 -16.15 -0.01 9.61
CA ASP A 80 -17.31 0.16 10.50
C ASP A 80 -18.25 1.26 10.00
N ALA A 81 -17.70 2.34 9.45
CA ALA A 81 -18.49 3.44 8.89
C ALA A 81 -19.27 3.06 7.61
N VAL A 82 -18.94 1.94 6.97
CA VAL A 82 -19.53 1.54 5.68
C VAL A 82 -20.23 0.17 5.72
N GLY A 83 -20.60 -0.31 6.91
CA GLY A 83 -21.43 -1.51 7.06
C GLY A 83 -20.72 -2.70 7.72
N GLY A 84 -19.53 -2.53 8.29
CA GLY A 84 -18.86 -3.52 9.14
C GLY A 84 -18.10 -4.62 8.40
N SER A 85 -18.08 -4.63 7.06
CA SER A 85 -17.22 -5.54 6.29
C SER A 85 -16.86 -4.95 4.93
N ALA A 86 -15.67 -5.30 4.41
CA ALA A 86 -15.18 -4.80 3.13
C ALA A 86 -14.25 -5.81 2.42
N PHE A 87 -14.02 -5.56 1.14
CA PHE A 87 -12.86 -6.06 0.41
C PHE A 87 -11.72 -5.05 0.55
N LEU A 88 -10.47 -5.51 0.57
CA LEU A 88 -9.30 -4.65 0.58
C LEU A 88 -8.51 -4.80 -0.73
N PHE A 89 -8.16 -3.67 -1.32
CA PHE A 89 -7.12 -3.60 -2.35
C PHE A 89 -5.97 -2.77 -1.82
N GLY A 90 -4.76 -3.32 -1.81
CA GLY A 90 -3.56 -2.59 -1.41
C GLY A 90 -2.49 -2.64 -2.48
N SER A 91 -1.71 -1.57 -2.64
CA SER A 91 -0.59 -1.51 -3.58
C SER A 91 0.73 -1.17 -2.87
N SER A 92 1.82 -1.86 -3.23
CA SER A 92 3.15 -1.63 -2.66
C SER A 92 3.15 -1.71 -1.13
N SER A 93 3.63 -0.70 -0.39
CA SER A 93 3.51 -0.65 1.08
C SER A 93 2.07 -0.69 1.57
N GLY A 94 1.11 -0.15 0.79
CA GLY A 94 -0.32 -0.29 1.07
C GLY A 94 -0.82 -1.73 0.95
N ALA A 95 -0.18 -2.58 0.12
CA ALA A 95 -0.49 -4.01 0.10
C ALA A 95 -0.07 -4.69 1.40
N VAL A 96 1.07 -4.31 1.96
CA VAL A 96 1.50 -4.84 3.26
C VAL A 96 0.58 -4.36 4.37
N LEU A 97 0.18 -3.08 4.37
CA LEU A 97 -0.78 -2.55 5.33
C LEU A 97 -2.16 -3.24 5.22
N ALA A 98 -2.65 -3.49 3.99
CA ALA A 98 -3.90 -4.22 3.77
C ALA A 98 -3.80 -5.67 4.31
N LEU A 99 -2.67 -6.33 4.12
CA LEU A 99 -2.40 -7.67 4.64
C LEU A 99 -2.40 -7.69 6.19
N GLU A 100 -1.72 -6.74 6.83
CA GLU A 100 -1.72 -6.61 8.29
C GLU A 100 -3.14 -6.33 8.82
N ALA A 101 -3.90 -5.46 8.13
CA ALA A 101 -5.29 -5.19 8.47
C ALA A 101 -6.16 -6.44 8.30
N ALA A 102 -6.02 -7.18 7.20
CA ALA A 102 -6.76 -8.41 6.96
C ALA A 102 -6.44 -9.49 8.01
N ASN A 103 -5.18 -9.59 8.43
CA ASN A 103 -4.77 -10.50 9.49
C ASN A 103 -5.39 -10.12 10.84
N LYS A 104 -5.43 -8.83 11.20
CA LYS A 104 -5.99 -8.34 12.46
C LYS A 104 -7.51 -8.33 12.47
N LEU A 105 -8.13 -8.02 11.34
CA LEU A 105 -9.57 -7.79 11.17
C LEU A 105 -10.22 -8.91 10.33
N SER A 106 -9.78 -10.15 10.49
CA SER A 106 -10.14 -11.28 9.64
C SER A 106 -11.66 -11.52 9.53
N ALA A 107 -12.43 -11.21 10.57
CA ALA A 107 -13.90 -11.29 10.55
C ALA A 107 -14.59 -10.20 9.70
N LYS A 108 -13.91 -9.05 9.50
CA LYS A 108 -14.43 -7.88 8.76
C LYS A 108 -13.97 -7.83 7.31
N VAL A 109 -12.84 -8.46 6.96
CA VAL A 109 -12.29 -8.50 5.61
C VAL A 109 -12.76 -9.74 4.88
N LYS A 110 -13.52 -9.59 3.80
CA LYS A 110 -14.12 -10.70 3.05
C LYS A 110 -13.18 -11.31 2.00
N LYS A 111 -12.44 -10.47 1.28
CA LYS A 111 -11.42 -10.82 0.29
C LYS A 111 -10.37 -9.71 0.27
N GLN A 112 -9.18 -10.02 -0.23
CA GLN A 112 -8.16 -8.99 -0.46
C GLN A 112 -7.38 -9.22 -1.76
N ILE A 113 -6.90 -8.12 -2.33
CA ILE A 113 -5.94 -8.13 -3.43
C ILE A 113 -4.72 -7.32 -3.01
N LEU A 114 -3.54 -7.89 -3.19
CA LEU A 114 -2.25 -7.33 -2.80
C LEU A 114 -1.41 -7.13 -4.07
N TYR A 115 -1.31 -5.88 -4.54
CA TYR A 115 -0.55 -5.55 -5.73
C TYR A 115 0.90 -5.21 -5.36
N GLU A 116 1.82 -6.10 -5.72
CA GLU A 116 3.27 -5.95 -5.56
C GLU A 116 3.71 -5.50 -4.16
N PRO A 117 3.37 -6.25 -3.09
CA PRO A 117 4.01 -6.03 -1.81
C PRO A 117 5.53 -6.17 -1.98
N PRO A 118 6.36 -5.17 -1.59
CA PRO A 118 7.77 -5.15 -1.96
C PRO A 118 8.63 -6.00 -1.01
N PHE A 119 8.30 -7.27 -0.88
CA PHE A 119 9.03 -8.23 -0.06
C PHE A 119 10.33 -8.65 -0.76
N ILE A 120 11.44 -8.63 -0.01
CA ILE A 120 12.73 -9.14 -0.46
C ILE A 120 13.01 -10.39 0.36
N VAL A 121 12.75 -11.55 -0.25
CA VAL A 121 12.73 -12.86 0.43
C VAL A 121 13.97 -13.72 0.12
N ASP A 122 14.76 -13.30 -0.87
CA ASP A 122 15.91 -14.03 -1.39
C ASP A 122 16.99 -13.08 -1.93
N GLY A 123 17.93 -13.60 -2.72
CA GLY A 123 19.00 -12.85 -3.36
C GLY A 123 18.61 -12.10 -4.65
N SER A 124 17.34 -12.09 -5.08
CA SER A 124 16.90 -11.43 -6.32
C SER A 124 17.02 -9.90 -6.28
N ARG A 125 17.11 -9.33 -5.08
CA ARG A 125 17.41 -7.94 -4.80
C ARG A 125 18.24 -7.82 -3.52
N ALA A 126 19.15 -6.82 -3.47
CA ALA A 126 19.89 -6.50 -2.25
C ALA A 126 18.90 -6.11 -1.12
N PRO A 127 19.09 -6.63 0.10
CA PRO A 127 18.30 -6.25 1.25
C PRO A 127 18.36 -4.75 1.53
N MET A 128 17.30 -4.20 2.09
CA MET A 128 17.30 -2.82 2.56
C MET A 128 18.34 -2.64 3.67
N PRO A 129 19.13 -1.52 3.65
CA PRO A 129 20.09 -1.23 4.71
C PRO A 129 19.44 -1.22 6.10
N ASP A 130 20.14 -1.74 7.11
CA ASP A 130 19.60 -1.80 8.48
C ASP A 130 19.28 -0.43 9.08
N ASP A 131 20.07 0.57 8.73
CA ASP A 131 19.96 1.94 9.20
C ASP A 131 19.07 2.83 8.31
N PHE A 132 18.37 2.25 7.32
CA PHE A 132 17.60 3.02 6.33
C PHE A 132 16.48 3.85 6.97
N LEU A 133 15.72 3.26 7.90
CA LEU A 133 14.67 3.97 8.64
C LEU A 133 15.24 5.13 9.45
N GLU A 134 16.34 4.91 10.16
CA GLU A 134 16.97 5.95 11.00
C GLU A 134 17.52 7.09 10.15
N LYS A 135 18.17 6.80 9.01
CA LYS A 135 18.61 7.82 8.05
C LYS A 135 17.47 8.69 7.53
N ILE A 136 16.32 8.08 7.23
CA ILE A 136 15.11 8.81 6.81
C ILE A 136 14.64 9.74 7.94
N LYS A 137 14.56 9.24 9.18
CA LYS A 137 14.15 10.03 10.35
C LYS A 137 15.12 11.21 10.62
N GLU A 138 16.41 10.98 10.52
CA GLU A 138 17.43 12.02 10.70
C GLU A 138 17.29 13.14 9.66
N LEU A 139 17.09 12.80 8.38
CA LEU A 139 16.87 13.78 7.32
C LEU A 139 15.55 14.56 7.52
N LEU A 140 14.51 13.89 8.01
CA LEU A 140 13.24 14.55 8.35
C LEU A 140 13.40 15.52 9.51
N ALA A 141 14.10 15.13 10.57
CA ALA A 141 14.38 15.99 11.73
C ALA A 141 15.16 17.25 11.33
N GLN A 142 16.00 17.16 10.28
CA GLN A 142 16.72 18.28 9.69
C GLN A 142 15.89 19.10 8.68
N GLY A 143 14.62 18.75 8.45
CA GLY A 143 13.76 19.39 7.44
C GLY A 143 14.14 19.09 5.98
N LYS A 144 15.04 18.15 5.72
CA LYS A 144 15.62 17.83 4.41
C LYS A 144 14.72 16.88 3.59
N ARG A 145 13.44 17.21 3.43
CA ARG A 145 12.46 16.37 2.71
C ARG A 145 12.88 16.01 1.28
N THR A 146 13.62 16.89 0.59
CA THR A 146 14.17 16.60 -0.75
C THR A 146 15.20 15.46 -0.71
N ASP A 147 16.05 15.42 0.29
CA ASP A 147 17.08 14.38 0.43
C ASP A 147 16.47 13.06 0.91
N VAL A 148 15.38 13.13 1.71
CA VAL A 148 14.51 11.96 2.02
C VAL A 148 13.99 11.32 0.73
N LEU A 149 13.40 12.10 -0.17
CA LEU A 149 12.90 11.57 -1.45
C LEU A 149 14.01 10.99 -2.31
N LYS A 150 15.17 11.68 -2.41
CA LYS A 150 16.32 11.15 -3.16
C LYS A 150 16.79 9.82 -2.60
N LEU A 151 16.95 9.73 -1.28
CA LEU A 151 17.39 8.51 -0.60
C LEU A 151 16.38 7.38 -0.82
N PHE A 152 15.08 7.66 -0.67
CA PHE A 152 14.01 6.68 -0.90
C PHE A 152 14.00 6.19 -2.35
N PHE A 153 13.97 7.08 -3.33
CA PHE A 153 13.91 6.71 -4.74
C PHE A 153 15.17 5.95 -5.20
N SER A 154 16.35 6.35 -4.73
CA SER A 154 17.59 5.67 -5.11
C SER A 154 17.74 4.31 -4.44
N THR A 155 17.44 4.19 -3.14
CA THR A 155 17.70 2.98 -2.36
C THR A 155 16.53 2.00 -2.41
N ALA A 156 15.31 2.47 -2.11
CA ALA A 156 14.15 1.59 -2.04
C ALA A 156 13.55 1.27 -3.43
N MET A 157 13.63 2.21 -4.38
CA MET A 157 13.10 2.02 -5.73
C MET A 157 14.16 1.77 -6.80
N GLY A 158 15.47 1.84 -6.46
CA GLY A 158 16.55 1.60 -7.41
C GLY A 158 16.63 2.61 -8.56
N ILE A 159 16.01 3.79 -8.44
CA ILE A 159 15.97 4.79 -9.51
C ILE A 159 17.33 5.48 -9.65
N PRO A 160 17.96 5.47 -10.83
CA PRO A 160 19.22 6.17 -11.06
C PRO A 160 19.10 7.69 -10.82
N GLY A 161 20.17 8.29 -10.25
CA GLY A 161 20.17 9.69 -9.81
C GLY A 161 19.77 10.71 -10.89
N ILE A 162 20.10 10.45 -12.18
CA ILE A 162 19.70 11.31 -13.28
C ILE A 162 18.18 11.38 -13.45
N PHE A 163 17.48 10.26 -13.32
CA PHE A 163 16.02 10.25 -13.39
C PHE A 163 15.40 10.93 -12.16
N ILE A 164 15.99 10.76 -10.97
CA ILE A 164 15.56 11.49 -9.76
C ILE A 164 15.69 13.01 -9.97
N LEU A 165 16.78 13.45 -10.62
CA LEU A 165 16.95 14.87 -10.97
C LEU A 165 15.84 15.37 -11.91
N MET A 166 15.47 14.58 -12.92
CA MET A 166 14.35 14.90 -13.82
C MET A 166 13.00 14.92 -13.08
N MET A 167 12.75 13.95 -12.19
CA MET A 167 11.53 13.90 -11.37
C MET A 167 11.32 15.17 -10.54
N ARG A 168 12.40 15.84 -10.10
CA ARG A 168 12.33 17.08 -9.33
C ARG A 168 11.69 18.24 -10.09
N LEU A 169 11.66 18.18 -11.42
CA LEU A 169 11.01 19.17 -12.29
C LEU A 169 9.52 18.89 -12.51
N MET A 170 9.03 17.74 -12.07
CA MET A 170 7.63 17.35 -12.25
C MET A 170 6.74 17.88 -11.11
N PRO A 171 5.48 18.25 -11.40
CA PRO A 171 4.53 18.67 -10.36
C PRO A 171 4.31 17.62 -9.25
N SER A 172 4.41 16.34 -9.58
CA SER A 172 4.32 15.22 -8.64
C SER A 172 5.39 15.25 -7.53
N TRP A 173 6.57 15.85 -7.82
CA TRP A 173 7.63 16.00 -6.81
C TRP A 173 7.17 16.82 -5.60
N SER A 174 6.47 17.91 -5.82
CA SER A 174 5.94 18.77 -4.75
C SER A 174 4.93 18.00 -3.88
N LYS A 175 4.06 17.21 -4.51
CA LYS A 175 3.10 16.34 -3.79
C LYS A 175 3.83 15.29 -2.94
N SER A 176 4.77 14.54 -3.54
CA SER A 176 5.56 13.56 -2.78
C SER A 176 6.33 14.21 -1.61
N LYS A 177 6.87 15.42 -1.84
CA LYS A 177 7.59 16.16 -0.80
C LYS A 177 6.66 16.59 0.36
N SER A 178 5.41 16.92 0.10
CA SER A 178 4.46 17.32 1.15
C SER A 178 4.19 16.18 2.14
N VAL A 179 4.13 14.94 1.65
CA VAL A 179 3.86 13.72 2.43
C VAL A 179 5.12 12.92 2.81
N ALA A 180 6.32 13.40 2.48
CA ALA A 180 7.58 12.68 2.74
C ALA A 180 7.81 12.36 4.23
N HIS A 181 7.21 13.11 5.15
CA HIS A 181 7.28 12.87 6.59
C HIS A 181 6.59 11.57 7.02
N THR A 182 5.73 10.98 6.18
CA THR A 182 5.07 9.69 6.45
C THR A 182 5.84 8.49 5.93
N LEU A 183 6.99 8.67 5.26
CA LEU A 183 7.82 7.53 4.83
C LEU A 183 8.27 6.60 5.96
N PRO A 184 8.61 7.10 7.17
CA PRO A 184 8.85 6.21 8.30
C PRO A 184 7.69 5.24 8.59
N TYR A 185 6.45 5.64 8.35
CA TYR A 185 5.26 4.80 8.56
C TYR A 185 5.29 3.60 7.62
N ASP A 186 5.53 3.85 6.31
CA ASP A 186 5.66 2.77 5.33
C ASP A 186 6.80 1.81 5.68
N LEU A 187 7.95 2.34 6.10
CA LEU A 187 9.10 1.51 6.50
C LEU A 187 8.81 0.68 7.76
N MET A 188 8.06 1.22 8.72
CA MET A 188 7.65 0.49 9.92
C MET A 188 6.63 -0.61 9.59
N ILE A 189 5.71 -0.38 8.64
CA ILE A 189 4.77 -1.40 8.14
C ILE A 189 5.53 -2.55 7.47
N MET A 190 6.54 -2.25 6.69
CA MET A 190 7.40 -3.26 6.04
C MET A 190 8.14 -4.12 7.07
N GLY A 191 8.60 -3.54 8.17
CA GLY A 191 9.33 -4.25 9.21
C GLY A 191 10.58 -4.96 8.67
N ASP A 192 10.62 -6.28 8.85
CA ASP A 192 11.74 -7.15 8.46
C ASP A 192 11.57 -7.86 7.11
N THR A 193 10.48 -7.59 6.39
CA THR A 193 10.13 -8.29 5.14
C THR A 193 11.03 -7.97 3.95
N GLN A 194 11.97 -7.06 4.11
CA GLN A 194 12.92 -6.64 3.07
C GLN A 194 14.38 -7.02 3.40
N ARG A 195 14.59 -8.13 4.13
CA ARG A 195 15.91 -8.57 4.62
C ARG A 195 16.54 -9.71 3.82
N GLY A 196 15.97 -10.10 2.67
CA GLY A 196 16.47 -11.24 1.88
C GLY A 196 16.29 -12.58 2.60
N LYS A 197 15.25 -12.70 3.43
CA LYS A 197 14.92 -13.89 4.21
C LYS A 197 13.52 -14.37 3.91
N PRO A 198 13.26 -15.70 3.97
CA PRO A 198 11.91 -16.24 3.80
C PRO A 198 10.90 -15.58 4.74
N LEU A 199 9.66 -15.43 4.26
CA LEU A 199 8.58 -14.90 5.07
C LEU A 199 8.21 -15.89 6.18
N PRO A 200 7.94 -15.40 7.42
CA PRO A 200 7.55 -16.29 8.51
C PRO A 200 6.13 -16.83 8.29
N ALA A 201 5.99 -18.16 8.21
CA ALA A 201 4.73 -18.84 7.89
C ALA A 201 3.57 -18.54 8.87
N SER A 202 3.88 -18.16 10.13
CA SER A 202 2.86 -17.88 11.14
C SER A 202 2.41 -16.42 11.21
N ARG A 203 3.10 -15.49 10.55
CA ARG A 203 2.85 -14.04 10.72
C ARG A 203 1.43 -13.64 10.35
N TRP A 204 0.91 -14.21 9.27
CA TRP A 204 -0.42 -13.88 8.74
C TRP A 204 -1.39 -15.07 8.75
N ALA A 205 -1.23 -15.96 9.73
CA ALA A 205 -2.03 -17.19 9.82
C ALA A 205 -3.54 -16.95 9.95
N THR A 206 -3.98 -15.78 10.44
CA THR A 206 -5.39 -15.41 10.56
C THR A 206 -5.95 -14.72 9.30
N ALA A 207 -5.10 -14.37 8.33
CA ALA A 207 -5.52 -13.84 7.03
C ALA A 207 -5.99 -14.98 6.10
N ALA A 208 -7.04 -15.70 6.51
CA ALA A 208 -7.54 -16.90 5.81
C ALA A 208 -8.60 -16.61 4.73
N MET A 209 -8.98 -15.35 4.53
CA MET A 209 -9.89 -14.96 3.45
C MET A 209 -9.24 -15.17 2.08
N PRO A 210 -10.06 -15.36 1.01
CA PRO A 210 -9.53 -15.44 -0.34
C PRO A 210 -8.63 -14.23 -0.67
N THR A 211 -7.38 -14.51 -1.05
CA THR A 211 -6.35 -13.50 -1.32
C THR A 211 -5.79 -13.70 -2.73
N LEU A 212 -5.70 -12.60 -3.49
CA LEU A 212 -5.02 -12.58 -4.77
C LEU A 212 -3.78 -11.67 -4.67
N VAL A 213 -2.61 -12.26 -4.81
CA VAL A 213 -1.35 -11.52 -4.95
C VAL A 213 -1.15 -11.24 -6.44
N LEU A 214 -0.98 -9.98 -6.81
CA LEU A 214 -0.76 -9.55 -8.20
C LEU A 214 0.63 -8.98 -8.39
N THR A 215 1.31 -9.36 -9.46
CA THR A 215 2.57 -8.75 -9.89
C THR A 215 2.54 -8.43 -11.38
N GLY A 216 3.23 -7.38 -11.79
CA GLY A 216 3.36 -7.01 -13.20
C GLY A 216 4.45 -7.83 -13.89
N GLY A 217 4.18 -8.35 -15.09
CA GLY A 217 5.14 -9.16 -15.85
C GLY A 217 6.42 -8.42 -16.27
N LYS A 218 6.42 -7.09 -16.21
CA LYS A 218 7.59 -6.22 -16.46
C LYS A 218 8.24 -5.68 -15.19
N SER A 219 7.78 -6.11 -14.03
CA SER A 219 8.36 -5.71 -12.75
C SER A 219 9.66 -6.47 -12.44
N GLU A 220 10.45 -5.95 -11.51
CA GLU A 220 11.69 -6.60 -11.08
C GLU A 220 11.42 -7.98 -10.46
N ALA A 221 12.38 -8.90 -10.61
CA ALA A 221 12.25 -10.30 -10.18
C ALA A 221 11.84 -10.46 -8.70
N PHE A 222 12.30 -9.60 -7.81
CA PHE A 222 11.98 -9.70 -6.39
C PHE A 222 10.47 -9.54 -6.08
N PHE A 223 9.70 -8.83 -6.93
CA PHE A 223 8.25 -8.79 -6.79
C PHE A 223 7.62 -10.15 -7.09
N HIS A 224 8.16 -10.88 -8.07
CA HIS A 224 7.66 -12.22 -8.41
C HIS A 224 7.99 -13.22 -7.31
N THR A 225 9.27 -13.26 -6.87
CA THR A 225 9.67 -14.16 -5.79
C THR A 225 8.98 -13.83 -4.46
N GLY A 226 8.80 -12.54 -4.16
CA GLY A 226 8.03 -12.10 -3.00
C GLY A 226 6.53 -12.45 -3.09
N GLY A 227 5.95 -12.37 -4.30
CA GLY A 227 4.56 -12.74 -4.56
C GLY A 227 4.32 -14.25 -4.41
N ASP A 228 5.22 -15.07 -4.97
CA ASP A 228 5.18 -16.52 -4.80
C ASP A 228 5.31 -16.93 -3.32
N ALA A 229 6.33 -16.39 -2.63
CA ALA A 229 6.54 -16.67 -1.22
C ALA A 229 5.35 -16.25 -0.34
N LEU A 230 4.70 -15.11 -0.66
CA LEU A 230 3.51 -14.68 0.07
C LEU A 230 2.33 -15.63 -0.18
N ALA A 231 2.11 -16.05 -1.42
CA ALA A 231 1.02 -17.00 -1.74
C ALA A 231 1.22 -18.36 -1.08
N GLU A 232 2.47 -18.79 -0.87
CA GLU A 232 2.80 -20.04 -0.18
C GLU A 232 2.53 -19.99 1.33
N VAL A 233 2.76 -18.82 1.99
CA VAL A 233 2.57 -18.71 3.45
C VAL A 233 1.15 -18.36 3.87
N LEU A 234 0.33 -17.81 2.97
CA LEU A 234 -1.06 -17.46 3.27
C LEU A 234 -1.98 -18.68 3.13
N PRO A 235 -2.95 -18.88 4.05
CA PRO A 235 -3.82 -20.05 4.05
C PRO A 235 -4.70 -20.23 2.81
N ASN A 236 -5.05 -19.14 2.12
CA ASN A 236 -5.99 -19.13 0.98
C ASN A 236 -5.61 -18.07 -0.04
N ALA A 237 -4.43 -18.20 -0.64
CA ALA A 237 -3.90 -17.25 -1.58
C ALA A 237 -3.52 -17.88 -2.91
N GLN A 238 -3.56 -17.06 -3.97
CA GLN A 238 -3.01 -17.38 -5.28
C GLN A 238 -2.16 -16.21 -5.76
N HIS A 239 -1.07 -16.48 -6.46
CA HIS A 239 -0.28 -15.49 -7.15
C HIS A 239 -0.63 -15.46 -8.64
N ARG A 240 -0.73 -14.26 -9.22
CA ARG A 240 -1.00 -14.06 -10.64
C ARG A 240 -0.12 -12.94 -11.20
N ILE A 241 0.49 -13.21 -12.36
CA ILE A 241 1.32 -12.25 -13.07
C ILE A 241 0.49 -11.56 -14.16
N LEU A 242 0.40 -10.24 -14.11
CA LEU A 242 -0.29 -9.43 -15.10
C LEU A 242 0.65 -9.12 -16.27
N LYS A 243 0.39 -9.77 -17.41
CA LYS A 243 1.20 -9.56 -18.63
C LYS A 243 1.30 -8.06 -18.96
N ASP A 244 2.49 -7.63 -19.34
CA ASP A 244 2.81 -6.26 -19.76
C ASP A 244 2.61 -5.15 -18.72
N GLN A 245 2.23 -5.49 -17.47
CA GLN A 245 2.10 -4.54 -16.37
C GLN A 245 3.42 -4.41 -15.59
N HIS A 246 3.51 -3.38 -14.75
CA HIS A 246 4.67 -3.06 -13.93
C HIS A 246 4.23 -2.37 -12.63
N HIS A 247 5.15 -2.05 -11.72
CA HIS A 247 4.84 -1.50 -10.39
C HIS A 247 3.93 -0.26 -10.41
N GLY A 248 4.07 0.61 -11.41
CA GLY A 248 3.23 1.80 -11.57
C GLY A 248 1.87 1.58 -12.24
N SER A 249 1.47 0.33 -12.56
CA SER A 249 0.27 0.08 -13.37
C SER A 249 -1.04 0.44 -12.69
N VAL A 250 -1.07 0.50 -11.36
CA VAL A 250 -2.23 1.02 -10.61
C VAL A 250 -2.62 2.43 -11.09
N VAL A 251 -1.62 3.24 -11.43
CA VAL A 251 -1.80 4.62 -11.93
C VAL A 251 -1.80 4.68 -13.46
N MET A 252 -0.89 3.95 -14.11
CA MET A 252 -0.64 4.09 -15.55
C MET A 252 -1.56 3.21 -16.41
N SER A 253 -2.05 2.10 -15.86
CA SER A 253 -2.96 1.16 -16.54
C SER A 253 -4.15 0.78 -15.65
N PRO A 254 -4.87 1.75 -15.05
CA PRO A 254 -5.90 1.46 -14.04
C PRO A 254 -7.04 0.60 -14.57
N ASN A 255 -7.34 0.62 -15.87
CA ASN A 255 -8.37 -0.24 -16.49
C ASN A 255 -8.02 -1.73 -16.35
N VAL A 256 -6.74 -2.10 -16.56
CA VAL A 256 -6.30 -3.51 -16.43
C VAL A 256 -6.41 -3.95 -14.96
N VAL A 257 -5.95 -3.12 -14.04
CA VAL A 257 -6.01 -3.39 -12.60
C VAL A 257 -7.47 -3.46 -12.12
N ALA A 258 -8.34 -2.55 -12.56
CA ALA A 258 -9.77 -2.55 -12.24
C ALA A 258 -10.47 -3.84 -12.72
N SER A 259 -10.13 -4.31 -13.92
CA SER A 259 -10.69 -5.57 -14.46
C SER A 259 -10.35 -6.77 -13.57
N GLU A 260 -9.08 -6.89 -13.15
CA GLU A 260 -8.64 -7.97 -12.26
C GLU A 260 -9.31 -7.90 -10.88
N ILE A 261 -9.42 -6.68 -10.32
CA ILE A 261 -10.11 -6.45 -9.05
C ILE A 261 -11.57 -6.88 -9.15
N THR A 262 -12.25 -6.43 -10.21
CA THR A 262 -13.67 -6.75 -10.42
C THR A 262 -13.89 -8.24 -10.59
N GLN A 263 -13.07 -8.89 -11.41
CA GLN A 263 -13.16 -10.33 -11.64
C GLN A 263 -12.99 -11.12 -10.33
N PHE A 264 -11.99 -10.80 -9.52
CA PHE A 264 -11.71 -11.55 -8.28
C PHE A 264 -12.74 -11.28 -7.18
N PHE A 265 -13.19 -10.04 -7.01
CA PHE A 265 -14.13 -9.72 -5.95
C PHE A 265 -15.55 -10.20 -6.24
N LYS A 266 -15.92 -10.35 -7.52
CA LYS A 266 -17.24 -10.88 -7.93
C LYS A 266 -17.29 -12.42 -8.01
N ALA A 267 -16.15 -13.10 -8.14
CA ALA A 267 -16.07 -14.57 -8.10
C ALA A 267 -16.40 -15.11 -6.71
#